data_89ac4090b3bd30a920cc6761bf9409c4
#
_entry.id   89ac4090b3bd30a920cc6761bf9409c4
#
_cell.length_a   1.000
_cell.length_b   1.000
_cell.length_c   1.000
_cell.angle_alpha   90.00
_cell.angle_beta   90.00
_cell.angle_gamma   90.00
#
_symmetry.space_group_name_H-M   'P 1'
#
loop_
_entity.id
_entity.type
_entity.pdbx_description
1 polymer ?
#
loop_
_entity_poly.entity_id
_entity_poly.type
_entity_poly.pdbx_seq_one_letter_code
_entity_poly.pdbx_strand_id
1 'polypeptide(L)'
;MSAYVIAEFTVKDPDVYREKYASIAGKTAKEYGAEALANNNWEILDGDSMLSSGAIMRFPDREMALRWYNSPEYQQLIEVRGVAMDVRFSLLDGLPTPAEGERESA
;
A
#
# COMPACT_ATOMS: atom_id res chain seq x y z
N MET A 1 -1.79 -16.80 4.40
CA MET A 1 -1.01 -16.31 3.25
C MET A 1 -1.05 -14.80 3.25
N SER A 2 0.10 -14.17 3.19
CA SER A 2 0.18 -12.70 3.20
C SER A 2 -0.40 -12.11 1.93
N ALA A 3 -0.79 -10.84 2.01
CA ALA A 3 -1.22 -10.08 0.86
C ALA A 3 -0.43 -8.78 0.82
N TYR A 4 -0.25 -8.24 -0.37
CA TYR A 4 0.56 -7.05 -0.58
C TYR A 4 -0.27 -5.97 -1.24
N VAL A 5 -0.19 -4.77 -0.68
CA VAL A 5 -0.78 -3.59 -1.31
C VAL A 5 0.36 -2.78 -1.91
N ILE A 6 0.26 -2.53 -3.20
CA ILE A 6 1.23 -1.73 -3.92
C ILE A 6 0.57 -0.39 -4.25
N ALA A 7 1.17 0.68 -3.75
CA ALA A 7 0.73 2.03 -4.06
C ALA A 7 1.72 2.63 -5.06
N GLU A 8 1.21 3.03 -6.22
CA GLU A 8 2.00 3.76 -7.21
C GLU A 8 1.51 5.19 -7.20
N PHE A 9 2.39 6.18 -7.04
CA PHE A 9 1.92 7.54 -6.85
C PHE A 9 2.90 8.61 -7.29
N THR A 10 2.36 9.82 -7.49
CA THR A 10 3.13 11.05 -7.62
C THR A 10 2.54 12.06 -6.65
N VAL A 11 3.39 12.66 -5.84
CA VAL A 11 2.94 13.68 -4.88
C VAL A 11 2.74 14.99 -5.62
N LYS A 12 1.53 15.57 -5.53
CA LYS A 12 1.18 16.85 -6.16
C LYS A 12 1.36 18.01 -5.20
N ASP A 13 1.07 17.78 -3.91
CA ASP A 13 1.18 18.79 -2.87
C ASP A 13 1.94 18.17 -1.70
N PRO A 14 3.26 18.42 -1.61
CA PRO A 14 4.09 17.80 -0.55
C PRO A 14 3.66 18.14 0.87
N ASP A 15 3.18 19.36 1.10
CA ASP A 15 2.76 19.77 2.45
C ASP A 15 1.50 19.04 2.88
N VAL A 16 0.49 18.99 2.01
CA VAL A 16 -0.75 18.25 2.28
C VAL A 16 -0.45 16.77 2.44
N TYR A 17 0.40 16.23 1.58
CA TYR A 17 0.78 14.82 1.65
C TYR A 17 1.39 14.48 3.02
N ARG A 18 2.38 15.26 3.45
CA ARG A 18 3.09 15.03 4.71
C ARG A 18 2.18 15.24 5.92
N GLU A 19 1.45 16.34 5.93
CA GLU A 19 0.71 16.78 7.12
C GLU A 19 -0.64 16.12 7.28
N LYS A 20 -1.31 15.79 6.18
CA LYS A 20 -2.71 15.36 6.21
C LYS A 20 -2.97 13.97 5.68
N TYR A 21 -1.97 13.31 5.09
CA TYR A 21 -2.19 11.99 4.53
C TYR A 21 -1.19 10.94 5.00
N ALA A 22 0.10 11.09 4.70
CA ALA A 22 1.06 9.99 4.79
C ALA A 22 1.13 9.32 6.16
N SER A 23 1.33 10.08 7.23
CA SER A 23 1.47 9.51 8.56
C SER A 23 0.15 8.93 9.06
N ILE A 24 -0.97 9.57 8.73
CA ILE A 24 -2.29 9.11 9.15
C ILE A 24 -2.64 7.81 8.43
N ALA A 25 -2.43 7.76 7.12
CA ALA A 25 -2.69 6.56 6.34
C ALA A 25 -1.85 5.37 6.82
N GLY A 26 -0.57 5.60 7.08
CA GLY A 26 0.31 4.57 7.61
C GLY A 26 -0.13 4.04 8.96
N LYS A 27 -0.59 4.94 9.82
CA LYS A 27 -1.09 4.55 11.14
C LYS A 27 -2.37 3.70 11.03
N THR A 28 -3.30 4.08 10.16
CA THR A 28 -4.52 3.29 9.96
C THR A 28 -4.19 1.90 9.43
N ALA A 29 -3.24 1.80 8.49
CA ALA A 29 -2.84 0.52 7.95
C ALA A 29 -2.25 -0.40 9.02
N LYS A 30 -1.42 0.14 9.91
CA LYS A 30 -0.84 -0.64 11.01
C LYS A 30 -1.90 -1.25 11.93
N GLU A 31 -2.99 -0.56 12.13
CA GLU A 31 -4.08 -1.07 12.96
C GLU A 31 -4.70 -2.34 12.37
N TYR A 32 -4.54 -2.56 11.07
CA TYR A 32 -5.01 -3.75 10.37
C TYR A 32 -3.89 -4.74 10.08
N GLY A 33 -2.75 -4.59 10.75
CA GLY A 33 -1.64 -5.52 10.67
C GLY A 33 -0.65 -5.28 9.54
N ALA A 34 -0.68 -4.10 8.93
CA ALA A 34 0.23 -3.78 7.85
C ALA A 34 1.67 -3.61 8.33
N GLU A 35 2.59 -4.04 7.49
CA GLU A 35 4.01 -3.82 7.66
C GLU A 35 4.53 -3.13 6.40
N ALA A 36 5.15 -1.96 6.56
CA ALA A 36 5.76 -1.25 5.43
C ALA A 36 7.04 -1.96 5.02
N LEU A 37 7.15 -2.34 3.76
CA LEU A 37 8.30 -3.07 3.24
C LEU A 37 9.22 -2.19 2.40
N ALA A 38 8.65 -1.27 1.63
CA ALA A 38 9.41 -0.41 0.75
C ALA A 38 8.62 0.85 0.47
N ASN A 39 9.31 1.96 0.34
CA ASN A 39 8.69 3.25 0.05
C ASN A 39 9.75 4.21 -0.43
N ASN A 40 9.61 4.75 -1.61
CA ASN A 40 10.37 5.90 -2.10
C ASN A 40 10.13 6.10 -3.60
N ASN A 41 10.84 7.06 -4.17
CA ASN A 41 10.88 7.20 -5.61
C ASN A 41 11.46 5.92 -6.21
N TRP A 42 10.87 5.46 -7.28
CA TRP A 42 11.36 4.27 -7.95
C TRP A 42 12.12 4.59 -9.23
N GLU A 43 12.89 3.63 -9.69
CA GLU A 43 13.57 3.70 -10.97
C GLU A 43 12.86 2.75 -11.92
N ILE A 44 12.43 3.25 -13.07
CA ILE A 44 11.78 2.41 -14.07
C ILE A 44 12.88 1.66 -14.84
N LEU A 45 12.83 0.35 -14.78
CA LEU A 45 13.80 -0.48 -15.47
C LEU A 45 13.42 -0.73 -16.93
N ASP A 46 12.11 -0.76 -17.19
CA ASP A 46 11.59 -0.97 -18.53
C ASP A 46 10.13 -0.52 -18.57
N GLY A 47 9.71 0.00 -19.69
CA GLY A 47 8.34 0.47 -19.85
C GLY A 47 8.13 1.89 -19.37
N ASP A 48 6.89 2.38 -19.47
CA ASP A 48 6.54 3.74 -19.09
C ASP A 48 5.69 3.76 -17.82
N SER A 49 5.82 4.82 -17.03
CA SER A 49 4.93 5.09 -15.94
C SER A 49 4.72 6.59 -15.80
N MET A 50 3.47 6.99 -15.56
CA MET A 50 3.16 8.39 -15.27
C MET A 50 3.36 8.71 -13.80
N LEU A 51 3.62 7.71 -12.98
CA LEU A 51 3.81 7.86 -11.54
C LEU A 51 5.28 7.70 -11.19
N SER A 52 5.74 8.40 -10.17
CA SER A 52 7.16 8.54 -9.87
C SER A 52 7.64 7.76 -8.65
N SER A 53 6.72 7.26 -7.83
CA SER A 53 7.07 6.65 -6.55
C SER A 53 6.23 5.42 -6.29
N GLY A 54 6.69 4.59 -5.36
CA GLY A 54 5.95 3.42 -4.96
C GLY A 54 6.12 3.12 -3.49
N ALA A 55 5.12 2.42 -2.95
CA ALA A 55 5.16 1.90 -1.60
C ALA A 55 4.59 0.49 -1.60
N ILE A 56 5.18 -0.39 -0.82
CA ILE A 56 4.70 -1.77 -0.69
C ILE A 56 4.44 -2.04 0.77
N MET A 57 3.23 -2.50 1.07
CA MET A 57 2.82 -2.91 2.40
C MET A 57 2.41 -4.37 2.39
N ARG A 58 2.77 -5.10 3.45
CA ARG A 58 2.31 -6.47 3.64
C ARG A 58 1.25 -6.50 4.72
N PHE A 59 0.14 -7.17 4.42
CA PHE A 59 -0.92 -7.45 5.38
C PHE A 59 -0.93 -8.93 5.72
N PRO A 60 -1.47 -9.32 6.90
CA PRO A 60 -1.55 -10.73 7.28
C PRO A 60 -2.26 -11.59 6.23
N ASP A 61 -3.29 -11.05 5.60
CA ASP A 61 -4.03 -11.71 4.55
C ASP A 61 -4.81 -10.68 3.71
N ARG A 62 -5.43 -11.17 2.65
CA ARG A 62 -6.19 -10.34 1.73
C ARG A 62 -7.39 -9.67 2.41
N GLU A 63 -8.05 -10.37 3.30
CA GLU A 63 -9.20 -9.84 4.02
C GLU A 63 -8.83 -8.61 4.85
N MET A 64 -7.71 -8.66 5.56
CA MET A 64 -7.26 -7.53 6.36
C MET A 64 -6.89 -6.32 5.51
N ALA A 65 -6.28 -6.55 4.35
CA ALA A 65 -5.97 -5.47 3.42
C ALA A 65 -7.24 -4.78 2.93
N LEU A 66 -8.25 -5.56 2.58
CA LEU A 66 -9.53 -5.01 2.13
C LEU A 66 -10.29 -4.31 3.25
N ARG A 67 -10.23 -4.85 4.45
CA ARG A 67 -10.82 -4.20 5.63
C ARG A 67 -10.18 -2.84 5.88
N TRP A 68 -8.85 -2.78 5.78
CA TRP A 68 -8.16 -1.50 5.92
C TRP A 68 -8.62 -0.49 4.86
N TYR A 69 -8.57 -0.88 3.60
CA TYR A 69 -8.91 0.04 2.52
C TYR A 69 -10.33 0.56 2.63
N ASN A 70 -11.26 -0.31 3.02
CA ASN A 70 -12.68 0.02 3.14
C ASN A 70 -13.06 0.56 4.52
N SER A 71 -12.12 0.69 5.45
CA SER A 71 -12.41 1.18 6.80
C SER A 71 -12.79 2.65 6.77
N PRO A 72 -13.67 3.09 7.70
CA PRO A 72 -13.99 4.51 7.82
C PRO A 72 -12.75 5.36 8.06
N GLU A 73 -11.80 4.83 8.83
CA GLU A 73 -10.56 5.54 9.15
C GLU A 73 -9.74 5.86 7.90
N TYR A 74 -9.68 4.93 6.95
CA TYR A 74 -8.97 5.18 5.71
C TYR A 74 -9.82 5.94 4.70
N GLN A 75 -11.09 5.57 4.56
CA GLN A 75 -11.97 6.18 3.55
C GLN A 75 -12.12 7.69 3.74
N GLN A 76 -12.08 8.18 4.96
CA GLN A 76 -12.13 9.62 5.22
C GLN A 76 -10.92 10.37 4.67
N LEU A 77 -9.85 9.68 4.31
CA LEU A 77 -8.65 10.29 3.74
C LEU A 77 -8.71 10.42 2.21
N ILE A 78 -9.70 9.81 1.56
CA ILE A 78 -9.74 9.76 0.08
C ILE A 78 -9.78 11.16 -0.54
N GLU A 79 -10.55 12.07 0.03
CA GLU A 79 -10.65 13.42 -0.49
C GLU A 79 -9.32 14.16 -0.39
N VAL A 80 -8.68 14.12 0.77
CA VAL A 80 -7.37 14.77 0.95
C VAL A 80 -6.30 14.06 0.12
N ARG A 81 -6.42 12.74 -0.05
CA ARG A 81 -5.52 11.99 -0.92
C ARG A 81 -5.57 12.53 -2.35
N GLY A 82 -6.76 12.82 -2.87
CA GLY A 82 -6.92 13.37 -4.22
C GLY A 82 -6.25 14.73 -4.39
N VAL A 83 -6.22 15.55 -3.35
CA VAL A 83 -5.50 16.83 -3.36
C VAL A 83 -3.99 16.60 -3.30
N ALA A 84 -3.55 15.65 -2.49
CA ALA A 84 -2.14 15.45 -2.18
C ALA A 84 -1.37 14.70 -3.27
N MET A 85 -2.01 13.79 -3.99
CA MET A 85 -1.31 12.89 -4.88
C MET A 85 -2.19 12.28 -5.96
N ASP A 86 -1.56 11.86 -7.05
CA ASP A 86 -2.15 10.92 -7.99
C ASP A 86 -1.69 9.54 -7.59
N VAL A 87 -2.60 8.57 -7.48
CA VAL A 87 -2.25 7.28 -6.91
C VAL A 87 -3.05 6.14 -7.54
N ARG A 88 -2.40 4.98 -7.62
CA ARG A 88 -3.05 3.73 -8.00
C ARG A 88 -2.69 2.68 -6.95
N PHE A 89 -3.70 2.06 -6.36
CA PHE A 89 -3.51 0.96 -5.41
C PHE A 89 -3.83 -0.37 -6.08
N SER A 90 -2.99 -1.36 -5.82
CA SER A 90 -3.18 -2.73 -6.31
C SER A 90 -2.99 -3.70 -5.17
N LEU A 91 -3.75 -4.78 -5.19
CA LEU A 91 -3.68 -5.82 -4.17
C LEU A 91 -3.27 -7.14 -4.81
N LEU A 92 -2.22 -7.75 -4.26
CA LEU A 92 -1.71 -9.04 -4.71
C LEU A 92 -1.67 -10.03 -3.56
N ASP A 93 -2.01 -11.28 -3.84
CA ASP A 93 -1.79 -12.34 -2.88
C ASP A 93 -0.31 -12.71 -2.87
N GLY A 94 0.24 -12.92 -1.69
CA GLY A 94 1.62 -13.36 -1.55
C GLY A 94 1.76 -14.83 -1.96
N LEU A 95 2.95 -15.19 -2.39
CA LEU A 95 3.27 -16.60 -2.62
C LEU A 95 3.49 -17.27 -1.27
N PRO A 96 3.20 -18.57 -1.15
CA PRO A 96 3.49 -19.29 0.08
C PRO A 96 4.97 -19.17 0.44
N THR A 97 5.25 -19.02 1.74
CA THR A 97 6.63 -19.09 2.22
C THR A 97 7.15 -20.51 1.98
N PRO A 98 8.47 -20.73 2.00
CA PRO A 98 9.01 -22.09 1.86
C PRO A 98 8.37 -23.09 2.81
N ALA A 99 8.12 -22.70 4.08
CA ALA A 99 7.47 -23.57 5.04
C ALA A 99 6.01 -23.86 4.68
N GLU A 100 5.27 -22.85 4.26
CA GLU A 100 3.88 -23.01 3.79
C GLU A 100 3.83 -23.85 2.52
N GLY A 101 4.75 -23.61 1.59
CA GLY A 101 4.85 -24.36 0.35
C GLY A 101 5.17 -25.84 0.59
N GLU A 102 6.05 -26.11 1.52
CA GLU A 102 6.38 -27.49 1.90
C GLU A 102 5.15 -28.22 2.47
N ARG A 103 4.37 -27.53 3.30
CA ARG A 103 3.17 -28.12 3.87
C ARG A 103 2.10 -28.37 2.80
N GLU A 104 1.96 -27.46 1.86
CA GLU A 104 1.01 -27.59 0.77
C GLU A 104 1.42 -28.68 -0.22
N SER A 105 2.72 -28.89 -0.37
CA SER A 105 3.28 -29.90 -1.28
C SER A 105 3.18 -31.30 -0.73
N ALA A 106 3.07 -31.41 0.56
CA ALA A 106 2.99 -32.70 1.21
C ALA A 106 1.58 -33.26 1.17
#